data_3baae621827b53da086c349364648b3a
#
_entry.id   3baae621827b53da086c349364648b3a
#
_cell.length_a   1.000
_cell.length_b   1.000
_cell.length_c   1.000
_cell.angle_alpha   90.00
_cell.angle_beta   90.00
_cell.angle_gamma   90.00
#
_symmetry.space_group_name_H-M   'P 1'
#
loop_
_entity.id
_entity.type
_entity.pdbx_description
1 polymer ?
#
loop_
_entity_poly.entity_id
_entity_poly.type
_entity_poly.pdbx_seq_one_letter_code
_entity_poly.pdbx_strand_id
1 'polypeptide(L)'
;MAQEKRDYYEVLGVSKGASEDEIKKAYKKLARKYHPDMNPGDKEAEEKFKEVNEANEVLSDPDKKARYDQFGFAGVDPSYGAGAGGPGWGDGAAGFDFGDLGDIFGSFFGGGFGGQQRRNPNAPQRGESIRAAVTVTFTEAAFGCEKEISVERSEQCPTCKGNGCAAGTTPEVCPTCHGSGSVQTRRQTPMGVFASTAPCTKCGGTGRIIHQPCPDCHGQGRIRKRRAIKVNIPAGIDDGQTISLRGQGHAGKNGGPSGDLLITVMVQPHEIFRREGTSVFCEAPITYAQAVLGGTLEIPTIDGKVKYDIPEGTQTGSVFRLRGKGIPSLNGRGRGDQYVTVNIETPKNLNKEQKEALKKFSDMLGESNYEKRKSFFKKH
;
A
#
# COMPACT_ATOMS: atom_id res chain seq x y z
N MET A 1 -29.03 -32.85 -16.42
CA MET A 1 -30.31 -32.14 -16.69
C MET A 1 -29.95 -30.67 -16.70
N ALA A 2 -30.10 -29.96 -17.82
CA ALA A 2 -29.85 -28.53 -17.89
C ALA A 2 -30.87 -27.82 -17.00
N GLN A 3 -30.46 -27.12 -15.96
CA GLN A 3 -31.34 -26.26 -15.19
C GLN A 3 -31.85 -25.16 -16.11
N GLU A 4 -33.17 -25.06 -16.31
CA GLU A 4 -33.75 -23.92 -17.00
C GLU A 4 -33.43 -22.65 -16.20
N LYS A 5 -32.71 -21.72 -16.83
CA LYS A 5 -32.37 -20.41 -16.22
C LYS A 5 -33.68 -19.66 -16.02
N ARG A 6 -33.94 -19.18 -14.81
CA ARG A 6 -35.10 -18.34 -14.47
C ARG A 6 -34.97 -16.95 -15.09
N ASP A 7 -36.07 -16.37 -15.53
CA ASP A 7 -36.15 -15.02 -16.08
C ASP A 7 -35.50 -14.00 -15.11
N TYR A 8 -34.65 -13.11 -15.61
CA TYR A 8 -33.93 -12.14 -14.78
C TYR A 8 -34.86 -11.18 -14.03
N TYR A 9 -36.04 -10.85 -14.59
CA TYR A 9 -37.05 -10.06 -13.90
C TYR A 9 -37.64 -10.83 -12.71
N GLU A 10 -37.87 -12.12 -12.87
CA GLU A 10 -38.32 -13.00 -11.79
C GLU A 10 -37.27 -13.19 -10.71
N VAL A 11 -36.00 -13.31 -11.09
CA VAL A 11 -34.85 -13.42 -10.15
C VAL A 11 -34.77 -12.20 -9.25
N LEU A 12 -34.96 -10.99 -9.81
CA LEU A 12 -34.97 -9.75 -9.03
C LEU A 12 -36.33 -9.47 -8.37
N GLY A 13 -37.40 -10.18 -8.75
CA GLY A 13 -38.74 -9.97 -8.23
C GLY A 13 -39.35 -8.64 -8.68
N VAL A 14 -39.06 -8.20 -9.91
CA VAL A 14 -39.58 -6.97 -10.52
C VAL A 14 -40.37 -7.29 -11.80
N SER A 15 -41.24 -6.39 -12.23
CA SER A 15 -42.02 -6.58 -13.47
C SER A 15 -41.20 -6.29 -14.73
N LYS A 16 -41.56 -6.93 -15.85
CA LYS A 16 -41.01 -6.55 -17.17
C LYS A 16 -41.39 -5.10 -17.47
N GLY A 17 -40.39 -4.24 -17.60
CA GLY A 17 -40.62 -2.80 -17.75
C GLY A 17 -40.29 -1.97 -16.48
N ALA A 18 -39.82 -2.60 -15.41
CA ALA A 18 -39.36 -1.89 -14.23
C ALA A 18 -38.29 -0.85 -14.57
N SER A 19 -38.35 0.29 -13.89
CA SER A 19 -37.38 1.38 -14.01
C SER A 19 -35.99 0.98 -13.45
N GLU A 20 -34.95 1.67 -13.88
CA GLU A 20 -33.60 1.41 -13.36
C GLU A 20 -33.51 1.54 -11.83
N ASP A 21 -34.25 2.47 -11.24
CA ASP A 21 -34.24 2.68 -9.79
C ASP A 21 -34.92 1.51 -9.05
N GLU A 22 -35.98 0.94 -9.63
CA GLU A 22 -36.63 -0.26 -9.08
C GLU A 22 -35.73 -1.49 -9.16
N ILE A 23 -35.03 -1.67 -10.29
CA ILE A 23 -34.06 -2.75 -10.48
C ILE A 23 -32.92 -2.61 -9.47
N LYS A 24 -32.31 -1.41 -9.34
CA LYS A 24 -31.25 -1.14 -8.36
C LYS A 24 -31.68 -1.35 -6.92
N LYS A 25 -32.93 -1.00 -6.59
CA LYS A 25 -33.48 -1.18 -5.24
C LYS A 25 -33.73 -2.64 -4.91
N ALA A 26 -34.28 -3.40 -5.86
CA ALA A 26 -34.51 -4.83 -5.74
C ALA A 26 -33.17 -5.59 -5.58
N TYR A 27 -32.19 -5.27 -6.43
CA TYR A 27 -30.85 -5.83 -6.35
C TYR A 27 -30.21 -5.61 -4.98
N LYS A 28 -30.16 -4.35 -4.48
CA LYS A 28 -29.57 -4.04 -3.17
C LYS A 28 -30.21 -4.84 -2.02
N LYS A 29 -31.52 -5.06 -2.09
CA LYS A 29 -32.27 -5.84 -1.09
C LYS A 29 -31.86 -7.31 -1.12
N LEU A 30 -31.81 -7.92 -2.32
CA LEU A 30 -31.49 -9.32 -2.51
C LEU A 30 -30.01 -9.63 -2.30
N ALA A 31 -29.11 -8.73 -2.77
CA ALA A 31 -27.67 -8.86 -2.57
C ALA A 31 -27.30 -8.84 -1.08
N ARG A 32 -27.96 -7.97 -0.29
CA ARG A 32 -27.76 -7.97 1.19
C ARG A 32 -28.31 -9.25 1.83
N LYS A 33 -29.45 -9.76 1.34
CA LYS A 33 -30.09 -10.97 1.90
C LYS A 33 -29.27 -12.24 1.66
N TYR A 34 -28.65 -12.35 0.49
CA TYR A 34 -27.89 -13.54 0.09
C TYR A 34 -26.37 -13.34 0.13
N HIS A 35 -25.89 -12.26 0.81
CA HIS A 35 -24.46 -11.97 0.92
C HIS A 35 -23.72 -13.12 1.62
N PRO A 36 -22.53 -13.54 1.11
CA PRO A 36 -21.76 -14.63 1.71
C PRO A 36 -21.40 -14.37 3.19
N ASP A 37 -21.13 -13.11 3.56
CA ASP A 37 -20.79 -12.74 4.95
C ASP A 37 -21.98 -12.88 5.91
N MET A 38 -23.22 -12.78 5.36
CA MET A 38 -24.44 -12.94 6.17
C MET A 38 -24.95 -14.39 6.18
N ASN A 39 -24.49 -15.22 5.24
CA ASN A 39 -24.90 -16.62 5.09
C ASN A 39 -23.66 -17.51 4.86
N PRO A 40 -22.72 -17.58 5.81
CA PRO A 40 -21.49 -18.34 5.64
C PRO A 40 -21.76 -19.84 5.51
N GLY A 41 -21.33 -20.43 4.38
CA GLY A 41 -21.45 -21.86 4.11
C GLY A 41 -22.82 -22.33 3.54
N ASP A 42 -23.76 -21.43 3.29
CA ASP A 42 -25.03 -21.75 2.64
C ASP A 42 -24.89 -21.72 1.10
N LYS A 43 -24.83 -22.90 0.49
CA LYS A 43 -24.71 -23.07 -0.96
C LYS A 43 -25.93 -22.54 -1.74
N GLU A 44 -27.13 -22.65 -1.18
CA GLU A 44 -28.32 -22.11 -1.84
C GLU A 44 -28.30 -20.57 -1.85
N ALA A 45 -27.83 -19.94 -0.78
CA ALA A 45 -27.65 -18.50 -0.74
C ALA A 45 -26.58 -18.03 -1.73
N GLU A 46 -25.50 -18.80 -1.89
CA GLU A 46 -24.44 -18.52 -2.86
C GLU A 46 -24.94 -18.61 -4.32
N GLU A 47 -25.72 -19.63 -4.64
CA GLU A 47 -26.31 -19.78 -5.98
C GLU A 47 -27.30 -18.64 -6.28
N LYS A 48 -28.19 -18.31 -5.34
CA LYS A 48 -29.11 -17.18 -5.48
C LYS A 48 -28.40 -15.85 -5.60
N PHE A 49 -27.26 -15.67 -4.89
CA PHE A 49 -26.45 -14.47 -5.00
C PHE A 49 -25.82 -14.33 -6.40
N LYS A 50 -25.36 -15.44 -7.00
CA LYS A 50 -24.84 -15.45 -8.38
C LYS A 50 -25.94 -15.09 -9.39
N GLU A 51 -27.12 -15.68 -9.27
CA GLU A 51 -28.28 -15.39 -10.14
C GLU A 51 -28.68 -13.90 -10.03
N VAL A 52 -28.75 -13.35 -8.82
CA VAL A 52 -29.10 -11.94 -8.58
C VAL A 52 -28.08 -10.98 -9.17
N ASN A 53 -26.78 -11.31 -9.11
CA ASN A 53 -25.73 -10.51 -9.73
C ASN A 53 -25.80 -10.56 -11.27
N GLU A 54 -25.99 -11.74 -11.86
CA GLU A 54 -26.16 -11.93 -13.30
C GLU A 54 -27.38 -11.14 -13.82
N ALA A 55 -28.51 -11.24 -13.12
CA ALA A 55 -29.74 -10.51 -13.47
C ALA A 55 -29.52 -8.97 -13.39
N ASN A 56 -28.82 -8.49 -12.37
CA ASN A 56 -28.53 -7.05 -12.24
C ASN A 56 -27.57 -6.57 -13.33
N GLU A 57 -26.56 -7.35 -13.71
CA GLU A 57 -25.61 -6.98 -14.77
C GLU A 57 -26.32 -6.76 -16.11
N VAL A 58 -27.29 -7.61 -16.42
CA VAL A 58 -28.03 -7.52 -17.68
C VAL A 58 -29.09 -6.41 -17.64
N LEU A 59 -29.84 -6.31 -16.55
CA LEU A 59 -30.99 -5.39 -16.46
C LEU A 59 -30.61 -3.96 -16.08
N SER A 60 -29.38 -3.71 -15.55
CA SER A 60 -28.92 -2.37 -15.23
C SER A 60 -28.27 -1.64 -16.41
N ASP A 61 -27.88 -2.36 -17.45
CA ASP A 61 -27.32 -1.81 -18.68
C ASP A 61 -28.44 -1.66 -19.74
N PRO A 62 -28.72 -0.44 -20.24
CA PRO A 62 -29.82 -0.22 -21.20
C PRO A 62 -29.69 -1.05 -22.48
N ASP A 63 -28.47 -1.23 -22.98
CA ASP A 63 -28.24 -1.98 -24.22
C ASP A 63 -28.37 -3.49 -24.02
N LYS A 64 -27.89 -4.02 -22.91
CA LYS A 64 -28.08 -5.43 -22.53
C LYS A 64 -29.55 -5.73 -22.23
N LYS A 65 -30.22 -4.84 -21.52
CA LYS A 65 -31.63 -4.94 -21.21
C LYS A 65 -32.49 -5.00 -22.49
N ALA A 66 -32.23 -4.08 -23.44
CA ALA A 66 -32.95 -4.07 -24.70
C ALA A 66 -32.76 -5.37 -25.51
N ARG A 67 -31.58 -5.95 -25.50
CA ARG A 67 -31.28 -7.24 -26.15
C ARG A 67 -31.93 -8.40 -25.42
N TYR A 68 -31.92 -8.39 -24.10
CA TYR A 68 -32.57 -9.39 -23.30
C TYR A 68 -34.08 -9.35 -23.50
N ASP A 69 -34.69 -8.16 -23.60
CA ASP A 69 -36.09 -7.96 -23.83
C ASP A 69 -36.54 -8.44 -25.21
N GLN A 70 -35.67 -8.37 -26.24
CA GLN A 70 -35.93 -8.80 -27.60
C GLN A 70 -35.64 -10.28 -27.85
N PHE A 71 -34.58 -10.80 -27.32
CA PHE A 71 -34.03 -12.13 -27.67
C PHE A 71 -33.91 -13.07 -26.47
N GLY A 72 -34.34 -12.66 -25.27
CA GLY A 72 -34.20 -13.44 -24.04
C GLY A 72 -32.73 -13.72 -23.70
N PHE A 73 -32.43 -14.87 -23.12
CA PHE A 73 -31.09 -15.30 -22.79
C PHE A 73 -30.17 -15.37 -23.99
N ALA A 74 -30.68 -15.71 -25.18
CA ALA A 74 -29.88 -15.77 -26.40
C ALA A 74 -29.29 -14.40 -26.82
N GLY A 75 -29.90 -13.29 -26.40
CA GLY A 75 -29.45 -11.93 -26.68
C GLY A 75 -28.27 -11.45 -25.82
N VAL A 76 -28.01 -12.14 -24.70
CA VAL A 76 -26.99 -11.75 -23.70
C VAL A 76 -25.97 -12.86 -23.38
N ASP A 77 -26.17 -14.06 -23.90
CA ASP A 77 -25.26 -15.19 -23.75
C ASP A 77 -24.08 -15.06 -24.75
N PRO A 78 -22.83 -14.95 -24.29
CA PRO A 78 -21.66 -14.82 -25.15
C PRO A 78 -21.46 -16.00 -26.13
N SER A 79 -22.01 -17.16 -25.79
CA SER A 79 -21.87 -18.37 -26.61
C SER A 79 -22.74 -18.34 -27.88
N TYR A 80 -23.81 -17.57 -27.92
CA TYR A 80 -24.73 -17.47 -29.08
C TYR A 80 -24.23 -16.46 -30.14
N GLY A 81 -23.35 -15.53 -29.76
CA GLY A 81 -22.82 -14.48 -30.67
C GLY A 81 -21.63 -14.90 -31.51
N ALA A 82 -21.07 -16.10 -31.35
CA ALA A 82 -19.87 -16.56 -32.03
C ALA A 82 -20.11 -17.09 -33.46
N GLY A 83 -21.35 -17.13 -33.92
CA GLY A 83 -21.74 -17.75 -35.20
C GLY A 83 -22.31 -16.84 -36.31
N ALA A 84 -22.58 -15.56 -36.04
CA ALA A 84 -23.13 -14.66 -37.05
C ALA A 84 -22.42 -13.32 -36.99
N GLY A 85 -21.64 -13.04 -38.08
CA GLY A 85 -20.86 -11.82 -38.23
C GLY A 85 -21.69 -10.54 -38.12
N GLY A 86 -21.41 -9.75 -37.13
CA GLY A 86 -21.86 -8.38 -36.97
C GLY A 86 -20.75 -7.52 -36.37
N PRO A 87 -20.54 -6.28 -36.84
CA PRO A 87 -19.39 -5.44 -36.49
C PRO A 87 -19.57 -4.74 -35.17
N GLY A 88 -18.52 -4.78 -34.34
CA GLY A 88 -18.23 -3.69 -33.41
C GLY A 88 -18.71 -3.79 -31.99
N TRP A 89 -17.89 -4.36 -31.13
CA TRP A 89 -17.85 -4.02 -29.71
C TRP A 89 -16.49 -3.38 -29.43
N GLY A 90 -16.47 -2.07 -29.58
CA GLY A 90 -15.35 -1.21 -29.22
C GLY A 90 -15.88 -0.09 -28.32
N ASP A 91 -15.18 0.07 -27.22
CA ASP A 91 -14.99 1.33 -26.51
C ASP A 91 -16.21 1.96 -25.82
N GLY A 92 -16.21 2.01 -24.50
CA GLY A 92 -17.06 2.92 -23.73
C GLY A 92 -17.58 2.40 -22.40
N ALA A 93 -16.76 1.90 -21.50
CA ALA A 93 -17.16 1.78 -20.09
C ALA A 93 -16.07 2.32 -19.18
N ALA A 94 -15.98 3.65 -19.13
CA ALA A 94 -15.29 4.37 -18.05
C ALA A 94 -16.26 4.50 -16.87
N GLY A 95 -15.87 4.02 -15.70
CA GLY A 95 -16.31 4.55 -14.43
C GLY A 95 -17.31 3.76 -13.62
N PHE A 96 -16.95 2.60 -13.09
CA PHE A 96 -17.40 2.19 -11.76
C PHE A 96 -16.29 1.37 -11.13
N ASP A 97 -15.67 1.94 -10.07
CA ASP A 97 -14.72 1.32 -9.19
C ASP A 97 -15.42 0.21 -8.36
N PHE A 98 -15.34 -1.02 -8.82
CA PHE A 98 -15.58 -2.22 -8.05
C PHE A 98 -14.24 -2.96 -7.94
N GLY A 99 -13.33 -2.37 -7.19
CA GLY A 99 -12.10 -3.03 -6.79
C GLY A 99 -12.44 -4.27 -5.98
N ASP A 100 -12.11 -5.40 -6.50
CA ASP A 100 -11.92 -6.74 -5.93
C ASP A 100 -12.77 -7.88 -6.53
N LEU A 101 -13.96 -7.63 -7.11
CA LEU A 101 -14.75 -8.67 -7.76
C LEU A 101 -14.49 -8.79 -9.28
N GLY A 102 -13.92 -7.75 -9.90
CA GLY A 102 -13.58 -7.73 -11.32
C GLY A 102 -12.41 -8.67 -11.67
N ASP A 103 -11.45 -8.84 -10.77
CA ASP A 103 -10.27 -9.69 -11.01
C ASP A 103 -10.58 -11.19 -10.94
N ILE A 104 -11.55 -11.60 -10.13
CA ILE A 104 -11.97 -13.01 -10.04
C ILE A 104 -12.85 -13.40 -11.22
N PHE A 105 -13.73 -12.50 -11.68
CA PHE A 105 -14.61 -12.75 -12.82
C PHE A 105 -13.88 -12.64 -14.16
N GLY A 106 -12.93 -11.71 -14.28
CA GLY A 106 -12.05 -11.57 -15.43
C GLY A 106 -11.13 -12.78 -15.63
N SER A 107 -10.72 -13.44 -14.54
CA SER A 107 -9.88 -14.64 -14.59
C SER A 107 -10.67 -15.91 -14.98
N PHE A 108 -11.94 -16.00 -14.65
CA PHE A 108 -12.75 -17.19 -14.91
C PHE A 108 -13.49 -17.15 -16.26
N PHE A 109 -13.89 -15.95 -16.74
CA PHE A 109 -14.57 -15.76 -18.03
C PHE A 109 -13.68 -15.18 -19.13
N GLY A 110 -12.51 -14.64 -18.79
CA GLY A 110 -11.56 -14.05 -19.74
C GLY A 110 -10.55 -15.03 -20.34
N GLY A 111 -10.66 -16.31 -20.08
CA GLY A 111 -9.75 -17.34 -20.58
C GLY A 111 -10.00 -17.70 -22.05
N GLY A 112 -9.92 -16.72 -22.97
CA GLY A 112 -10.03 -17.10 -24.35
C GLY A 112 -9.74 -16.05 -25.43
N PHE A 113 -9.81 -14.76 -25.15
CA PHE A 113 -9.49 -13.74 -26.15
C PHE A 113 -9.06 -12.40 -25.52
N GLY A 114 -8.14 -12.44 -24.58
CA GLY A 114 -7.36 -11.27 -24.21
C GLY A 114 -6.50 -10.86 -25.38
N GLY A 115 -7.00 -9.99 -26.22
CA GLY A 115 -6.18 -9.27 -27.18
C GLY A 115 -5.09 -8.58 -26.40
N GLN A 116 -3.91 -9.19 -26.36
CA GLN A 116 -2.68 -8.61 -25.85
C GLN A 116 -2.55 -7.27 -26.57
N GLN A 117 -2.98 -6.21 -25.89
CA GLN A 117 -2.89 -4.85 -26.39
C GLN A 117 -1.46 -4.71 -26.91
N ARG A 118 -1.30 -4.65 -28.22
CA ARG A 118 0.00 -4.63 -28.91
C ARG A 118 0.76 -3.44 -28.35
N ARG A 119 1.48 -3.67 -27.26
CA ARG A 119 2.36 -2.64 -26.70
C ARG A 119 3.33 -2.26 -27.80
N ASN A 120 3.13 -1.09 -28.36
CA ASN A 120 4.06 -0.55 -29.33
C ASN A 120 5.44 -0.46 -28.63
N PRO A 121 6.44 -1.24 -29.03
CA PRO A 121 7.75 -1.24 -28.35
C PRO A 121 8.42 0.13 -28.39
N ASN A 122 7.98 1.00 -29.27
CA ASN A 122 8.47 2.36 -29.43
C ASN A 122 7.63 3.40 -28.67
N ALA A 123 6.55 3.01 -28.02
CA ALA A 123 5.77 3.93 -27.20
C ALA A 123 6.62 4.46 -26.04
N PRO A 124 6.40 5.72 -25.61
CA PRO A 124 7.02 6.27 -24.43
C PRO A 124 6.74 5.36 -23.21
N GLN A 125 7.78 4.90 -22.54
CA GLN A 125 7.66 4.03 -21.38
C GLN A 125 8.20 4.76 -20.16
N ARG A 126 7.42 4.74 -19.08
CA ARG A 126 7.86 5.28 -17.79
C ARG A 126 9.07 4.50 -17.28
N GLY A 127 10.03 5.21 -16.71
CA GLY A 127 11.18 4.60 -16.03
C GLY A 127 10.76 3.79 -14.80
N GLU A 128 11.59 2.84 -14.45
CA GLU A 128 11.40 2.03 -13.25
C GLU A 128 11.60 2.87 -12.00
N SER A 129 10.81 2.60 -10.96
CA SER A 129 10.98 3.22 -9.66
C SER A 129 12.15 2.57 -8.92
N ILE A 130 12.90 3.40 -8.17
CA ILE A 130 14.04 2.97 -7.35
C ILE A 130 13.57 2.86 -5.92
N ARG A 131 13.98 1.81 -5.22
CA ARG A 131 13.78 1.65 -3.79
C ARG A 131 15.09 1.91 -3.07
N ALA A 132 15.05 2.74 -2.03
CA ALA A 132 16.18 3.02 -1.15
C ALA A 132 15.69 2.97 0.30
N ALA A 133 16.61 2.78 1.23
CA ALA A 133 16.32 2.89 2.66
C ALA A 133 17.18 4.02 3.26
N VAL A 134 16.61 4.71 4.23
CA VAL A 134 17.33 5.72 5.02
C VAL A 134 17.13 5.43 6.50
N THR A 135 18.21 5.42 7.25
CA THR A 135 18.16 5.22 8.70
C THR A 135 18.17 6.58 9.39
N VAL A 136 17.25 6.76 10.33
CA VAL A 136 17.13 7.96 11.16
C VAL A 136 17.13 7.58 12.62
N THR A 137 17.54 8.49 13.47
CA THR A 137 17.43 8.33 14.92
C THR A 137 15.98 8.53 15.37
N PHE A 138 15.66 8.09 16.56
CA PHE A 138 14.32 8.27 17.16
C PHE A 138 13.92 9.75 17.21
N THR A 139 14.84 10.63 17.60
CA THR A 139 14.60 12.08 17.66
C THR A 139 14.43 12.71 16.29
N GLU A 140 15.22 12.30 15.31
CA GLU A 140 15.06 12.74 13.91
C GLU A 140 13.71 12.33 13.34
N ALA A 141 13.23 11.12 13.66
CA ALA A 141 11.91 10.67 13.24
C ALA A 141 10.77 11.46 13.93
N ALA A 142 10.99 11.83 15.21
CA ALA A 142 9.98 12.60 15.96
C ALA A 142 9.86 14.05 15.45
N PHE A 143 10.97 14.73 15.18
CA PHE A 143 10.98 16.15 14.82
C PHE A 143 11.10 16.42 13.32
N GLY A 144 11.40 15.40 12.54
CA GLY A 144 11.75 15.54 11.13
C GLY A 144 13.20 15.97 10.94
N CYS A 145 13.75 15.70 9.77
CA CYS A 145 15.11 16.09 9.41
C CYS A 145 15.29 16.10 7.89
N GLU A 146 16.37 16.73 7.43
CA GLU A 146 16.85 16.55 6.06
C GLU A 146 17.99 15.54 6.04
N LYS A 147 17.91 14.56 5.15
CA LYS A 147 18.99 13.59 4.90
C LYS A 147 19.37 13.61 3.44
N GLU A 148 20.64 13.43 3.18
CA GLU A 148 21.15 13.27 1.82
C GLU A 148 21.44 11.79 1.58
N ILE A 149 20.81 11.25 0.53
CA ILE A 149 21.01 9.86 0.12
C ILE A 149 21.66 9.81 -1.25
N SER A 150 22.59 8.88 -1.43
CA SER A 150 23.27 8.65 -2.70
C SER A 150 22.62 7.50 -3.42
N VAL A 151 21.98 7.79 -4.56
CA VAL A 151 21.24 6.81 -5.35
C VAL A 151 21.86 6.69 -6.74
N GLU A 152 22.06 5.45 -7.19
CA GLU A 152 22.47 5.17 -8.56
C GLU A 152 21.22 5.06 -9.45
N ARG A 153 21.13 5.92 -10.47
CA ARG A 153 20.00 5.90 -11.39
C ARG A 153 20.45 6.06 -12.83
N SER A 154 19.64 5.51 -13.73
CA SER A 154 19.78 5.79 -15.17
C SER A 154 19.22 7.17 -15.46
N GLU A 155 20.05 8.05 -16.00
CA GLU A 155 19.63 9.38 -16.47
C GLU A 155 19.68 9.43 -17.99
N GLN A 156 18.92 10.33 -18.58
CA GLN A 156 19.02 10.61 -20.01
C GLN A 156 20.45 11.07 -20.34
N CYS A 157 21.03 10.50 -21.36
CA CYS A 157 22.38 10.87 -21.80
C CYS A 157 22.40 12.34 -22.21
N PRO A 158 23.24 13.19 -21.62
CA PRO A 158 23.28 14.61 -21.93
C PRO A 158 23.77 14.88 -23.34
N THR A 159 24.67 14.03 -23.86
CA THR A 159 25.29 14.20 -25.17
C THR A 159 24.31 13.95 -26.30
N CYS A 160 23.58 12.85 -26.26
CA CYS A 160 22.62 12.50 -27.33
C CYS A 160 21.16 12.82 -26.97
N LYS A 161 20.88 13.34 -25.79
CA LYS A 161 19.52 13.68 -25.32
C LYS A 161 18.51 12.54 -25.48
N GLY A 162 19.00 11.29 -25.28
CA GLY A 162 18.15 10.09 -25.32
C GLY A 162 17.97 9.43 -26.70
N ASN A 163 18.50 9.99 -27.78
CA ASN A 163 18.35 9.40 -29.11
C ASN A 163 19.35 8.26 -29.42
N GLY A 164 20.40 8.13 -28.61
CA GLY A 164 21.41 7.09 -28.75
C GLY A 164 22.45 7.33 -29.85
N CYS A 165 22.34 8.42 -30.63
CA CYS A 165 23.23 8.72 -31.76
C CYS A 165 24.35 9.65 -31.35
N ALA A 166 25.45 9.62 -32.11
CA ALA A 166 26.51 10.62 -31.97
C ALA A 166 26.01 12.03 -32.31
N ALA A 167 26.68 13.05 -31.79
CA ALA A 167 26.30 14.43 -31.99
C ALA A 167 26.22 14.76 -33.49
N GLY A 168 25.14 15.42 -33.89
CA GLY A 168 24.88 15.77 -35.31
C GLY A 168 24.26 14.66 -36.14
N THR A 169 24.01 13.46 -35.59
CA THR A 169 23.35 12.34 -36.30
C THR A 169 21.99 12.02 -35.66
N THR A 170 21.08 11.50 -36.48
CA THR A 170 19.75 11.09 -36.05
C THR A 170 19.52 9.61 -36.35
N PRO A 171 18.69 8.90 -35.54
CA PRO A 171 18.38 7.53 -35.83
C PRO A 171 17.51 7.43 -37.10
N GLU A 172 17.82 6.49 -37.97
CA GLU A 172 17.07 6.20 -39.20
C GLU A 172 15.92 5.25 -38.91
N VAL A 173 14.76 5.46 -39.55
CA VAL A 173 13.63 4.53 -39.41
C VAL A 173 14.01 3.20 -40.09
N CYS A 174 13.83 2.09 -39.41
CA CYS A 174 14.17 0.77 -39.96
C CYS A 174 13.32 0.47 -41.19
N PRO A 175 13.95 0.25 -42.37
CA PRO A 175 13.22 0.02 -43.63
C PRO A 175 12.47 -1.33 -43.67
N THR A 176 12.82 -2.28 -42.80
CA THR A 176 12.17 -3.60 -42.74
C THR A 176 10.87 -3.59 -41.96
N CYS A 177 10.78 -2.85 -40.85
CA CYS A 177 9.60 -2.79 -40.02
C CYS A 177 8.90 -1.42 -40.03
N HIS A 178 9.42 -0.47 -40.82
CA HIS A 178 8.89 0.88 -40.94
C HIS A 178 8.61 1.58 -39.60
N GLY A 179 9.53 1.38 -38.63
CA GLY A 179 9.43 1.98 -37.30
C GLY A 179 8.64 1.18 -36.26
N SER A 180 7.93 0.11 -36.64
CA SER A 180 7.11 -0.68 -35.71
C SER A 180 7.92 -1.55 -34.75
N GLY A 181 9.19 -1.82 -35.04
CA GLY A 181 10.05 -2.71 -34.24
C GLY A 181 9.71 -4.19 -34.36
N SER A 182 8.62 -4.56 -35.03
CA SER A 182 8.18 -5.94 -35.18
C SER A 182 7.80 -6.24 -36.64
N VAL A 183 7.94 -7.50 -37.01
CA VAL A 183 7.52 -8.02 -38.31
C VAL A 183 6.49 -9.13 -38.12
N GLN A 184 5.47 -9.14 -38.97
CA GLN A 184 4.49 -10.24 -39.00
C GLN A 184 4.93 -11.30 -39.96
N THR A 185 5.10 -12.51 -39.47
CA THR A 185 5.37 -13.69 -40.28
C THR A 185 4.09 -14.50 -40.40
N ARG A 186 3.58 -14.68 -41.60
CA ARG A 186 2.43 -15.56 -41.85
C ARG A 186 2.96 -16.93 -42.24
N ARG A 187 2.61 -17.96 -41.49
CA ARG A 187 2.89 -19.35 -41.84
C ARG A 187 1.59 -20.04 -42.20
N GLN A 188 1.55 -20.63 -43.37
CA GLN A 188 0.44 -21.47 -43.81
C GLN A 188 0.66 -22.87 -43.24
N THR A 189 -0.29 -23.36 -42.48
CA THR A 189 -0.29 -24.73 -41.93
C THR A 189 -1.53 -25.45 -42.47
N PRO A 190 -1.58 -26.80 -42.47
CA PRO A 190 -2.74 -27.56 -42.89
C PRO A 190 -4.05 -27.21 -42.16
N MET A 191 -3.95 -26.55 -41.00
CA MET A 191 -5.07 -26.11 -40.16
C MET A 191 -5.39 -24.61 -40.30
N GLY A 192 -4.76 -23.88 -41.24
CA GLY A 192 -5.00 -22.46 -41.49
C GLY A 192 -3.75 -21.59 -41.50
N VAL A 193 -3.97 -20.28 -41.68
CA VAL A 193 -2.90 -19.28 -41.70
C VAL A 193 -2.66 -18.73 -40.32
N PHE A 194 -1.52 -19.02 -39.72
CA PHE A 194 -1.10 -18.45 -38.47
C PHE A 194 -0.22 -17.22 -38.69
N ALA A 195 -0.65 -16.08 -38.15
CA ALA A 195 0.15 -14.86 -38.13
C ALA A 195 0.89 -14.77 -36.79
N SER A 196 2.22 -14.86 -36.80
CA SER A 196 3.04 -14.62 -35.61
C SER A 196 3.77 -13.29 -35.74
N THR A 197 3.86 -12.53 -34.65
CA THR A 197 4.62 -11.29 -34.59
C THR A 197 5.95 -11.57 -33.92
N ALA A 198 7.06 -11.28 -34.59
CA ALA A 198 8.40 -11.43 -34.07
C ALA A 198 9.13 -10.07 -34.05
N PRO A 199 10.10 -9.86 -33.14
CA PRO A 199 10.95 -8.67 -33.18
C PRO A 199 11.67 -8.58 -34.54
N CYS A 200 11.75 -7.37 -35.06
CA CYS A 200 12.46 -7.15 -36.33
C CYS A 200 13.96 -7.43 -36.13
N THR A 201 14.50 -8.40 -36.88
CA THR A 201 15.90 -8.83 -36.76
C THR A 201 16.89 -7.74 -37.15
N LYS A 202 16.51 -6.85 -38.09
CA LYS A 202 17.39 -5.79 -38.60
C LYS A 202 17.62 -4.68 -37.56
N CYS A 203 16.62 -4.31 -36.79
CA CYS A 203 16.74 -3.26 -35.77
C CYS A 203 16.72 -3.81 -34.32
N GLY A 204 16.67 -5.13 -34.14
CA GLY A 204 16.60 -5.74 -32.80
C GLY A 204 15.34 -5.36 -31.99
N GLY A 205 14.24 -5.03 -32.67
CA GLY A 205 13.00 -4.64 -32.03
C GLY A 205 12.85 -3.13 -31.75
N THR A 206 13.87 -2.32 -31.99
CA THR A 206 13.86 -0.86 -31.68
C THR A 206 13.07 -0.01 -32.67
N GLY A 207 12.81 -0.51 -33.87
CA GLY A 207 12.19 0.23 -34.97
C GLY A 207 13.11 1.27 -35.63
N ARG A 208 14.31 1.48 -35.10
CA ARG A 208 15.29 2.49 -35.56
C ARG A 208 16.67 1.86 -35.70
N ILE A 209 17.47 2.38 -36.63
CA ILE A 209 18.84 1.97 -36.87
C ILE A 209 19.75 3.13 -36.48
N ILE A 210 20.74 2.86 -35.66
CA ILE A 210 21.75 3.81 -35.21
C ILE A 210 23.05 3.43 -35.95
N HIS A 211 23.47 4.25 -36.93
CA HIS A 211 24.71 4.02 -37.66
C HIS A 211 25.93 4.47 -36.87
N GLN A 212 25.80 5.56 -36.15
CA GLN A 212 26.87 6.10 -35.30
C GLN A 212 26.39 6.19 -33.87
N PRO A 213 26.72 5.21 -33.01
CA PRO A 213 26.31 5.23 -31.62
C PRO A 213 26.99 6.37 -30.84
N CYS A 214 26.27 6.97 -29.91
CA CYS A 214 26.79 7.96 -29.00
C CYS A 214 27.95 7.38 -28.17
N PRO A 215 29.10 8.04 -28.07
CA PRO A 215 30.26 7.53 -27.36
C PRO A 215 30.01 7.33 -25.85
N ASP A 216 29.14 8.14 -25.22
CA ASP A 216 28.90 8.09 -23.80
C ASP A 216 27.90 7.01 -23.37
N CYS A 217 26.89 6.75 -24.19
CA CYS A 217 25.82 5.79 -23.84
C CYS A 217 25.82 4.55 -24.77
N HIS A 218 26.70 4.46 -25.74
CA HIS A 218 26.84 3.33 -26.67
C HIS A 218 25.51 2.92 -27.32
N GLY A 219 24.72 3.90 -27.74
CA GLY A 219 23.44 3.67 -28.39
C GLY A 219 22.23 3.53 -27.43
N GLN A 220 22.45 3.43 -26.14
CA GLN A 220 21.36 3.20 -25.17
C GLN A 220 20.51 4.45 -24.88
N GLY A 221 21.01 5.66 -25.19
CA GLY A 221 20.33 6.93 -24.89
C GLY A 221 20.31 7.29 -23.42
N ARG A 222 20.85 6.45 -22.51
CA ARG A 222 20.84 6.62 -21.06
C ARG A 222 22.19 6.22 -20.47
N ILE A 223 22.56 6.88 -19.38
CA ILE A 223 23.80 6.61 -18.63
C ILE A 223 23.47 6.39 -17.16
N ARG A 224 24.23 5.55 -16.50
CA ARG A 224 24.13 5.38 -15.04
C ARG A 224 24.95 6.46 -14.33
N LYS A 225 24.32 7.16 -13.40
CA LYS A 225 24.98 8.15 -12.55
C LYS A 225 24.54 7.99 -11.10
N ARG A 226 25.51 8.17 -10.22
CA ARG A 226 25.23 8.31 -8.78
C ARG A 226 24.89 9.77 -8.51
N ARG A 227 23.74 10.00 -7.87
CA ARG A 227 23.24 11.32 -7.49
C ARG A 227 22.98 11.37 -6.00
N ALA A 228 23.44 12.43 -5.39
CA ALA A 228 23.05 12.80 -4.04
C ALA A 228 21.71 13.55 -4.11
N ILE A 229 20.73 13.06 -3.38
CA ILE A 229 19.35 13.59 -3.36
C ILE A 229 19.02 13.96 -1.92
N LYS A 230 18.65 15.20 -1.70
CA LYS A 230 18.14 15.67 -0.41
C LYS A 230 16.71 15.19 -0.21
N VAL A 231 16.48 14.58 0.91
CA VAL A 231 15.19 14.02 1.31
C VAL A 231 14.73 14.71 2.57
N ASN A 232 13.60 15.36 2.50
CA ASN A 232 12.95 15.93 3.67
C ASN A 232 12.09 14.86 4.33
N ILE A 233 12.44 14.48 5.55
CA ILE A 233 11.75 13.50 6.35
C ILE A 233 10.80 14.24 7.28
N PRO A 234 9.46 14.08 7.13
CA PRO A 234 8.50 14.83 7.93
C PRO A 234 8.52 14.38 9.40
N ALA A 235 8.21 15.33 10.29
CA ALA A 235 8.05 15.05 11.71
C ALA A 235 6.94 14.02 11.96
N GLY A 236 7.19 13.10 12.89
CA GLY A 236 6.22 12.08 13.26
C GLY A 236 6.21 10.84 12.38
N ILE A 237 7.12 10.74 11.43
CA ILE A 237 7.25 9.55 10.56
C ILE A 237 7.48 8.30 11.41
N ASP A 238 6.88 7.18 11.01
CA ASP A 238 7.01 5.90 11.71
C ASP A 238 8.01 4.96 11.01
N ASP A 239 8.47 3.94 11.75
CA ASP A 239 9.33 2.90 11.18
C ASP A 239 8.64 2.18 10.03
N GLY A 240 9.40 1.87 8.98
CA GLY A 240 8.89 1.19 7.78
C GLY A 240 8.05 2.06 6.84
N GLN A 241 7.76 3.31 7.17
CA GLN A 241 7.00 4.20 6.27
C GLN A 241 7.84 4.59 5.05
N THR A 242 7.14 4.75 3.92
CA THR A 242 7.80 5.04 2.64
C THR A 242 7.46 6.44 2.15
N ILE A 243 8.49 7.21 1.84
CA ILE A 243 8.40 8.53 1.20
C ILE A 243 8.59 8.35 -0.30
N SER A 244 7.71 8.93 -1.11
CA SER A 244 7.81 8.90 -2.58
C SER A 244 8.28 10.25 -3.12
N LEU A 245 9.42 10.25 -3.79
CA LEU A 245 9.93 11.40 -4.54
C LEU A 245 9.66 11.18 -6.02
N ARG A 246 8.67 11.89 -6.55
CA ARG A 246 8.23 11.77 -7.94
C ARG A 246 9.31 12.16 -8.94
N GLY A 247 9.47 11.36 -10.01
CA GLY A 247 10.40 11.63 -11.08
C GLY A 247 11.88 11.47 -10.74
N GLN A 248 12.22 10.97 -9.55
CA GLN A 248 13.60 10.76 -9.09
C GLN A 248 14.10 9.32 -9.29
N GLY A 249 13.32 8.46 -9.96
CA GLY A 249 13.70 7.11 -10.35
C GLY A 249 14.54 7.06 -11.61
N HIS A 250 14.57 5.90 -12.28
CA HIS A 250 15.24 5.71 -13.55
C HIS A 250 14.57 6.53 -14.66
N ALA A 251 15.35 7.06 -15.58
CA ALA A 251 14.83 7.72 -16.78
C ALA A 251 14.00 6.76 -17.63
N GLY A 252 12.90 7.25 -18.16
CA GLY A 252 12.03 6.50 -19.06
C GLY A 252 12.71 6.11 -20.38
N LYS A 253 12.07 5.21 -21.12
CA LYS A 253 12.47 4.82 -22.47
C LYS A 253 11.63 5.59 -23.49
N ASN A 254 12.19 5.82 -24.68
CA ASN A 254 11.50 6.43 -25.82
C ASN A 254 10.83 7.78 -25.49
N GLY A 255 11.48 8.61 -24.63
CA GLY A 255 10.90 9.89 -24.22
C GLY A 255 9.86 9.80 -23.11
N GLY A 256 9.66 8.63 -22.50
CA GLY A 256 8.76 8.47 -21.37
C GLY A 256 9.26 9.19 -20.11
N PRO A 257 8.37 9.47 -19.14
CA PRO A 257 8.73 10.13 -17.89
C PRO A 257 9.60 9.22 -17.01
N SER A 258 10.38 9.84 -16.13
CA SER A 258 11.14 9.10 -15.12
C SER A 258 10.22 8.40 -14.13
N GLY A 259 10.71 7.31 -13.53
CA GLY A 259 10.08 6.64 -12.40
C GLY A 259 10.20 7.46 -11.11
N ASP A 260 9.78 6.90 -10.01
CA ASP A 260 9.84 7.54 -8.69
C ASP A 260 10.97 6.93 -7.85
N LEU A 261 11.42 7.67 -6.85
CA LEU A 261 12.28 7.16 -5.81
C LEU A 261 11.44 6.92 -4.55
N LEU A 262 11.37 5.68 -4.13
CA LEU A 262 10.66 5.22 -2.95
C LEU A 262 11.69 4.99 -1.83
N ILE A 263 11.57 5.77 -0.75
CA ILE A 263 12.52 5.75 0.35
C ILE A 263 11.81 5.20 1.58
N THR A 264 12.20 4.02 2.01
CA THR A 264 11.72 3.43 3.27
C THR A 264 12.55 3.98 4.42
N VAL A 265 11.87 4.57 5.40
CA VAL A 265 12.50 5.12 6.60
C VAL A 265 12.62 4.00 7.64
N MET A 266 13.84 3.82 8.15
CA MET A 266 14.14 2.88 9.23
C MET A 266 14.51 3.68 10.47
N VAL A 267 13.70 3.56 11.53
CA VAL A 267 13.94 4.29 12.79
C VAL A 267 14.80 3.44 13.72
N GLN A 268 15.92 3.99 14.17
CA GLN A 268 16.75 3.32 15.16
C GLN A 268 16.03 3.25 16.50
N PRO A 269 16.08 2.10 17.21
CA PRO A 269 15.56 1.99 18.56
C PRO A 269 16.32 2.97 19.48
N HIS A 270 15.59 3.53 20.46
CA HIS A 270 16.16 4.42 21.46
C HIS A 270 16.39 3.66 22.76
N GLU A 271 17.43 4.02 23.52
CA GLU A 271 17.80 3.33 24.77
C GLU A 271 16.73 3.46 25.86
N ILE A 272 16.04 4.61 25.91
CA ILE A 272 15.11 4.96 26.98
C ILE A 272 13.65 4.94 26.47
N PHE A 273 13.43 5.38 25.22
CA PHE A 273 12.10 5.61 24.70
C PHE A 273 11.61 4.48 23.80
N ARG A 274 10.38 4.08 24.01
CA ARG A 274 9.63 3.19 23.14
C ARG A 274 8.45 3.97 22.55
N ARG A 275 8.16 3.75 21.28
CA ARG A 275 7.09 4.41 20.56
C ARG A 275 5.93 3.45 20.30
N GLU A 276 4.69 3.95 20.48
CA GLU A 276 3.48 3.30 20.00
C GLU A 276 2.56 4.39 19.38
N GLY A 277 2.52 4.42 18.06
CA GLY A 277 1.85 5.48 17.30
C GLY A 277 2.44 6.87 17.60
N THR A 278 1.66 7.78 18.16
CA THR A 278 2.14 9.10 18.61
C THR A 278 2.57 9.15 20.08
N SER A 279 2.31 8.08 20.82
CA SER A 279 2.67 8.00 22.24
C SER A 279 4.10 7.51 22.43
N VAL A 280 4.75 8.04 23.48
CA VAL A 280 6.10 7.65 23.89
C VAL A 280 6.02 7.01 25.27
N PHE A 281 6.72 5.91 25.46
CA PHE A 281 6.79 5.18 26.73
C PHE A 281 8.23 5.18 27.22
N CYS A 282 8.41 5.35 28.52
CA CYS A 282 9.70 5.17 29.17
C CYS A 282 9.53 4.65 30.58
N GLU A 283 10.59 4.07 31.12
CA GLU A 283 10.66 3.63 32.51
C GLU A 283 11.57 4.56 33.30
N ALA A 284 11.10 4.95 34.48
CA ALA A 284 11.86 5.80 35.39
C ALA A 284 12.10 5.06 36.70
N PRO A 285 13.35 4.76 37.04
CA PRO A 285 13.67 4.22 38.36
C PRO A 285 13.53 5.34 39.42
N ILE A 286 12.84 5.03 40.53
CA ILE A 286 12.70 5.91 41.66
C ILE A 286 13.19 5.20 42.93
N THR A 287 13.67 5.96 43.87
CA THR A 287 14.05 5.40 45.18
C THR A 287 12.84 5.05 46.03
N TYR A 288 12.98 4.12 46.94
CA TYR A 288 11.95 3.77 47.92
C TYR A 288 11.46 5.00 48.70
N ALA A 289 12.38 5.86 49.13
CA ALA A 289 12.04 7.09 49.85
C ALA A 289 11.16 8.04 49.01
N GLN A 290 11.50 8.23 47.73
CA GLN A 290 10.70 9.04 46.81
C GLN A 290 9.32 8.43 46.56
N ALA A 291 9.22 7.11 46.51
CA ALA A 291 7.94 6.43 46.32
C ALA A 291 7.01 6.61 47.52
N VAL A 292 7.57 6.58 48.76
CA VAL A 292 6.81 6.69 50.00
C VAL A 292 6.44 8.14 50.33
N LEU A 293 7.42 9.05 50.23
CA LEU A 293 7.27 10.45 50.67
C LEU A 293 6.80 11.38 49.56
N GLY A 294 6.77 10.89 48.32
CA GLY A 294 6.61 11.75 47.18
C GLY A 294 7.87 12.56 46.88
N GLY A 295 7.78 13.44 45.91
CA GLY A 295 8.86 14.34 45.54
C GLY A 295 8.91 14.68 44.04
N THR A 296 9.81 15.60 43.70
CA THR A 296 9.97 16.01 42.31
C THR A 296 10.98 15.11 41.60
N LEU A 297 10.58 14.55 40.47
CA LEU A 297 11.43 13.74 39.55
C LEU A 297 11.72 14.51 38.28
N GLU A 298 12.98 14.51 37.84
CA GLU A 298 13.34 14.96 36.51
C GLU A 298 13.18 13.81 35.49
N ILE A 299 12.18 13.92 34.65
CA ILE A 299 11.85 12.91 33.66
C ILE A 299 12.42 13.33 32.31
N PRO A 300 13.20 12.48 31.62
CA PRO A 300 13.62 12.74 30.26
C PRO A 300 12.41 12.68 29.32
N THR A 301 12.32 13.65 28.43
CA THR A 301 11.35 13.66 27.32
C THR A 301 12.09 13.86 26.01
N ILE A 302 11.41 13.66 24.89
CA ILE A 302 12.01 13.90 23.58
C ILE A 302 12.38 15.38 23.36
N ASP A 303 11.75 16.32 24.12
CA ASP A 303 12.06 17.77 24.06
C ASP A 303 13.12 18.21 25.08
N GLY A 304 13.58 17.32 25.93
CA GLY A 304 14.44 17.63 27.05
C GLY A 304 13.88 17.12 28.36
N LYS A 305 14.35 17.64 29.50
CA LYS A 305 13.91 17.20 30.83
C LYS A 305 12.71 18.00 31.32
N VAL A 306 11.77 17.32 31.99
CA VAL A 306 10.58 17.92 32.61
C VAL A 306 10.54 17.51 34.09
N LYS A 307 10.26 18.47 34.97
CA LYS A 307 10.02 18.19 36.39
C LYS A 307 8.59 17.73 36.57
N TYR A 308 8.43 16.62 37.27
CA TYR A 308 7.14 16.03 37.59
C TYR A 308 7.07 15.67 39.05
N ASP A 309 6.00 16.07 39.74
CA ASP A 309 5.80 15.78 41.14
C ASP A 309 5.12 14.43 41.32
N ILE A 310 5.82 13.53 41.97
CA ILE A 310 5.33 12.19 42.29
C ILE A 310 4.54 12.26 43.59
N PRO A 311 3.27 11.78 43.62
CA PRO A 311 2.50 11.73 44.86
C PRO A 311 3.10 10.72 45.85
N GLU A 312 2.89 10.99 47.14
CA GLU A 312 3.24 10.04 48.19
C GLU A 312 2.50 8.70 48.04
N GLY A 313 3.13 7.61 48.43
CA GLY A 313 2.56 6.27 48.34
C GLY A 313 2.53 5.71 46.92
N THR A 314 3.30 6.28 45.97
CA THR A 314 3.39 5.78 44.60
C THR A 314 3.91 4.34 44.55
N GLN A 315 3.17 3.47 43.91
CA GLN A 315 3.51 2.05 43.79
C GLN A 315 4.36 1.78 42.55
N THR A 316 5.17 0.71 42.59
CA THR A 316 5.89 0.24 41.38
C THR A 316 4.89 -0.14 40.28
N GLY A 317 5.20 0.18 39.03
CA GLY A 317 4.30 -0.01 37.88
C GLY A 317 3.24 1.09 37.73
N SER A 318 3.24 2.13 38.59
CA SER A 318 2.38 3.31 38.38
C SER A 318 2.79 4.03 37.10
N VAL A 319 1.79 4.45 36.31
CA VAL A 319 2.01 5.13 35.03
C VAL A 319 1.56 6.58 35.11
N PHE A 320 2.48 7.50 34.84
CA PHE A 320 2.22 8.93 34.78
C PHE A 320 2.15 9.40 33.33
N ARG A 321 1.16 10.21 33.02
CA ARG A 321 0.95 10.77 31.68
C ARG A 321 1.44 12.21 31.61
N LEU A 322 2.42 12.46 30.78
CA LEU A 322 2.90 13.80 30.43
C LEU A 322 2.22 14.25 29.14
N ARG A 323 1.23 15.12 29.27
CA ARG A 323 0.42 15.58 28.13
C ARG A 323 1.25 16.36 27.12
N GLY A 324 1.07 16.07 25.81
CA GLY A 324 1.73 16.75 24.73
C GLY A 324 3.26 16.52 24.66
N LYS A 325 3.82 15.52 25.36
CA LYS A 325 5.25 15.17 25.33
C LYS A 325 5.56 13.95 24.48
N GLY A 326 4.58 13.47 23.70
CA GLY A 326 4.76 12.42 22.70
C GLY A 326 5.26 12.96 21.37
N ILE A 327 5.06 12.18 20.30
CA ILE A 327 5.49 12.47 18.94
C ILE A 327 4.41 13.28 18.21
N PRO A 328 4.78 14.29 17.39
CA PRO A 328 3.84 14.98 16.53
C PRO A 328 3.14 14.03 15.56
N SER A 329 1.87 14.30 15.25
CA SER A 329 1.16 13.56 14.22
C SER A 329 1.68 13.93 12.84
N LEU A 330 1.93 12.94 11.97
CA LEU A 330 2.39 13.14 10.59
C LEU A 330 1.45 14.05 9.79
N ASN A 331 0.16 14.05 10.11
CA ASN A 331 -0.86 14.88 9.45
C ASN A 331 -0.99 16.29 10.05
N GLY A 332 -0.08 16.72 10.91
CA GLY A 332 -0.05 18.06 11.51
C GLY A 332 -1.16 18.33 12.54
N ARG A 333 -1.94 17.34 12.93
CA ARG A 333 -3.04 17.48 13.90
C ARG A 333 -2.63 16.93 15.26
N GLY A 334 -2.06 17.83 16.08
CA GLY A 334 -1.77 17.52 17.47
C GLY A 334 -0.48 16.74 17.68
N ARG A 335 -0.24 16.41 18.93
CA ARG A 335 0.92 15.70 19.43
C ARG A 335 0.46 14.68 20.46
N GLY A 336 1.09 13.52 20.50
CA GLY A 336 0.80 12.48 21.49
C GLY A 336 1.33 12.82 22.87
N ASP A 337 1.21 11.89 23.78
CA ASP A 337 1.62 12.02 25.18
C ASP A 337 2.79 11.09 25.48
N GLN A 338 3.51 11.39 26.55
CA GLN A 338 4.50 10.48 27.08
C GLN A 338 3.93 9.78 28.33
N TYR A 339 4.11 8.48 28.38
CA TYR A 339 3.74 7.64 29.52
C TYR A 339 5.01 7.17 30.21
N VAL A 340 5.09 7.44 31.51
CA VAL A 340 6.25 7.13 32.34
C VAL A 340 5.84 6.08 33.35
N THR A 341 6.37 4.89 33.22
CA THR A 341 6.19 3.83 34.20
C THR A 341 7.28 3.94 35.26
N VAL A 342 6.90 4.13 36.50
CA VAL A 342 7.88 4.19 37.61
C VAL A 342 8.13 2.80 38.17
N ASN A 343 9.41 2.51 38.36
CA ASN A 343 9.88 1.28 39.00
C ASN A 343 10.67 1.63 40.24
N ILE A 344 10.27 1.07 41.39
CA ILE A 344 10.96 1.29 42.66
C ILE A 344 12.23 0.45 42.68
N GLU A 345 13.39 1.13 42.73
CA GLU A 345 14.67 0.48 42.88
C GLU A 345 14.98 0.20 44.34
N THR A 346 15.21 -1.08 44.64
CA THR A 346 15.63 -1.49 45.98
C THR A 346 17.13 -1.25 46.14
N PRO A 347 17.54 -0.47 47.17
CA PRO A 347 18.94 -0.16 47.39
C PRO A 347 19.76 -1.42 47.73
N LYS A 348 20.95 -1.52 47.14
CA LYS A 348 21.91 -2.61 47.38
C LYS A 348 23.14 -2.09 48.13
N ASN A 349 23.92 -2.99 48.71
CA ASN A 349 25.19 -2.68 49.39
C ASN A 349 25.08 -1.70 50.55
N LEU A 350 24.00 -1.83 51.35
CA LEU A 350 23.81 -0.99 52.53
C LEU A 350 24.90 -1.23 53.57
N ASN A 351 25.42 -0.16 54.19
CA ASN A 351 26.33 -0.23 55.35
C ASN A 351 25.54 -0.61 56.63
N LYS A 352 26.28 -0.80 57.76
CA LYS A 352 25.69 -1.24 59.01
C LYS A 352 24.65 -0.25 59.57
N GLU A 353 24.99 1.04 59.54
CA GLU A 353 24.11 2.10 60.03
C GLU A 353 22.81 2.20 59.20
N GLN A 354 22.90 2.11 57.88
CA GLN A 354 21.74 2.12 56.97
C GLN A 354 20.82 0.92 57.19
N LYS A 355 21.41 -0.27 57.43
CA LYS A 355 20.62 -1.48 57.78
C LYS A 355 19.91 -1.32 59.10
N GLU A 356 20.57 -0.74 60.12
CA GLU A 356 19.95 -0.48 61.45
C GLU A 356 18.82 0.54 61.34
N ALA A 357 19.02 1.63 60.56
CA ALA A 357 17.97 2.62 60.31
C ALA A 357 16.75 2.00 59.59
N LEU A 358 17.00 1.20 58.58
CA LEU A 358 15.92 0.51 57.82
C LEU A 358 15.17 -0.49 58.71
N LYS A 359 15.88 -1.19 59.62
CA LYS A 359 15.26 -2.10 60.59
C LYS A 359 14.35 -1.35 61.56
N LYS A 360 14.84 -0.25 62.14
CA LYS A 360 14.01 0.60 63.00
C LYS A 360 12.75 1.10 62.28
N PHE A 361 12.90 1.55 61.05
CA PHE A 361 11.75 1.96 60.25
C PHE A 361 10.77 0.81 60.01
N SER A 362 11.26 -0.39 59.67
CA SER A 362 10.43 -1.58 59.49
C SER A 362 9.66 -1.97 60.74
N ASP A 363 10.31 -1.85 61.93
CA ASP A 363 9.68 -2.20 63.21
C ASP A 363 8.57 -1.20 63.62
N MET A 364 8.62 0.03 63.08
CA MET A 364 7.58 1.06 63.29
C MET A 364 6.37 0.88 62.36
N LEU A 365 6.48 0.12 61.26
CA LEU A 365 5.41 -0.12 60.33
C LEU A 365 4.51 -1.26 60.78
N GLY A 366 3.19 -1.06 60.71
CA GLY A 366 2.20 -2.08 61.01
C GLY A 366 1.56 -2.67 59.74
N GLU A 367 0.74 -3.68 59.91
CA GLU A 367 -0.04 -4.30 58.80
C GLU A 367 -0.97 -3.32 58.10
N SER A 368 -1.40 -2.26 58.82
CA SER A 368 -2.24 -1.18 58.25
C SER A 368 -1.58 -0.42 57.12
N ASN A 369 -0.25 -0.42 57.06
CA ASN A 369 0.54 0.26 56.05
C ASN A 369 0.65 -0.54 54.73
N TYR A 370 0.16 -1.80 54.69
CA TYR A 370 0.32 -2.73 53.57
C TYR A 370 -1.03 -3.33 53.13
N GLU A 371 -1.86 -2.57 52.46
CA GLU A 371 -3.22 -3.01 52.09
C GLU A 371 -3.23 -4.26 51.19
N LYS A 372 -2.36 -4.29 50.16
CA LYS A 372 -2.27 -5.44 49.25
C LYS A 372 -1.78 -6.71 49.96
N ARG A 373 -0.83 -6.60 50.87
CA ARG A 373 -0.33 -7.71 51.67
C ARG A 373 -1.43 -8.26 52.57
N LYS A 374 -2.18 -7.37 53.22
CA LYS A 374 -3.29 -7.74 54.08
C LYS A 374 -4.40 -8.47 53.32
N SER A 375 -4.73 -8.02 52.12
CA SER A 375 -5.76 -8.66 51.28
C SER A 375 -5.31 -10.01 50.74
N PHE A 376 -4.03 -10.17 50.40
CA PHE A 376 -3.47 -11.42 49.88
C PHE A 376 -3.49 -12.51 50.97
N PHE A 377 -3.00 -12.24 52.18
CA PHE A 377 -2.94 -13.21 53.27
C PHE A 377 -4.28 -13.43 53.98
N LYS A 378 -5.32 -12.59 53.77
CA LYS A 378 -6.68 -12.84 54.29
C LYS A 378 -7.51 -13.78 53.40
N LYS A 379 -7.10 -14.03 52.18
CA LYS A 379 -7.82 -14.90 51.23
C LYS A 379 -7.37 -16.36 51.27
N HIS A 380 -6.39 -16.63 52.08
CA HIS A 380 -5.88 -17.97 52.39
C HIS A 380 -5.79 -18.19 53.92
#